data_1d4dda060c0d9cb6f55e010c399d1957
#
_entry.id   1d4dda060c0d9cb6f55e010c399d1957
#
_cell.length_a   1.000
_cell.length_b   1.000
_cell.length_c   1.000
_cell.angle_alpha   90.00
_cell.angle_beta   90.00
_cell.angle_gamma   90.00
#
_symmetry.space_group_name_H-M   'P 1'
#
loop_
_entity.id
_entity.type
_entity.pdbx_description
1 polymer ?
#
loop_
_entity_poly.entity_id
_entity_poly.type
_entity_poly.pdbx_seq_one_letter_code
_entity_poly.pdbx_strand_id
1 'polypeptide(L)'
;DLASNKIMCLQPILEGSGIYVKKINKWVKPKFGFNVIATANTKGQGSEDGKFIGTNVLNEAFLERFPVTFEQEYPAAKTEEKIVSTKLKSAGKPDVKFAKNLVTWADVIRRTYFDGGVDEIISTRRLVHIAEAYAIFKNKMKAISVCTNRFDEDVKTSFVDLYTKVDSGASVEDILKQKKEDELQNQVQEEQKDSEDDEDDENEDSNISV
;
A
#
# COMPACT_ATOMS: atom_id res chain seq x y z
N ASP A 1 -2.38 -13.78 -8.55
CA ASP A 1 -1.40 -14.70 -9.07
C ASP A 1 -2.03 -16.04 -9.44
N LEU A 2 -1.71 -16.53 -10.63
CA LEU A 2 -2.25 -17.77 -11.14
C LEU A 2 -1.64 -18.98 -10.42
N ALA A 3 -2.42 -20.05 -10.25
CA ALA A 3 -1.90 -21.30 -9.70
C ALA A 3 -0.74 -21.84 -10.56
N SER A 4 0.32 -22.32 -9.90
CA SER A 4 1.57 -22.74 -10.54
C SER A 4 1.35 -23.75 -11.69
N ASN A 5 0.41 -24.69 -11.52
CA ASN A 5 0.07 -25.69 -12.55
C ASN A 5 -0.55 -25.08 -13.82
N LYS A 6 -1.19 -23.90 -13.72
CA LYS A 6 -1.75 -23.16 -14.87
C LYS A 6 -0.70 -22.31 -15.57
N ILE A 7 0.21 -21.75 -14.79
CA ILE A 7 1.29 -20.90 -15.31
C ILE A 7 2.31 -21.73 -16.10
N MET A 8 2.60 -22.93 -15.67
CA MET A 8 3.57 -23.81 -16.34
C MET A 8 3.25 -24.12 -17.81
N CYS A 9 1.97 -24.00 -18.23
CA CYS A 9 1.63 -24.15 -19.64
C CYS A 9 2.18 -23.01 -20.55
N LEU A 10 2.59 -21.89 -19.96
CA LEU A 10 3.22 -20.77 -20.70
C LEU A 10 4.73 -20.98 -20.91
N GLN A 11 5.35 -21.91 -20.18
CA GLN A 11 6.79 -22.14 -20.25
C GLN A 11 7.30 -22.39 -21.68
N PRO A 12 6.69 -23.27 -22.50
CA PRO A 12 7.13 -23.48 -23.87
C PRO A 12 7.02 -22.23 -24.75
N ILE A 13 6.05 -21.36 -24.47
CA ILE A 13 5.87 -20.11 -25.21
C ILE A 13 6.99 -19.12 -24.86
N LEU A 14 7.34 -19.01 -23.59
CA LEU A 14 8.44 -18.15 -23.12
C LEU A 14 9.79 -18.61 -23.67
N GLU A 15 9.93 -19.91 -23.94
CA GLU A 15 11.11 -20.53 -24.61
C GLU A 15 11.02 -20.47 -26.12
N GLY A 16 10.01 -19.87 -26.73
CA GLY A 16 9.85 -19.77 -28.18
C GLY A 16 9.37 -21.03 -28.89
N SER A 17 9.04 -22.11 -28.14
CA SER A 17 8.66 -23.41 -28.69
C SER A 17 7.22 -23.51 -29.16
N GLY A 18 6.33 -22.72 -28.60
CA GLY A 18 4.90 -22.75 -28.90
C GLY A 18 4.09 -23.67 -27.96
N ILE A 19 2.79 -23.70 -28.17
CA ILE A 19 1.83 -24.42 -27.34
C ILE A 19 0.84 -25.22 -28.16
N TYR A 20 0.51 -26.43 -27.69
CA TYR A 20 -0.56 -27.23 -28.29
C TYR A 20 -1.91 -26.81 -27.74
N VAL A 21 -2.73 -26.25 -28.58
CA VAL A 21 -4.08 -25.79 -28.22
C VAL A 21 -5.09 -26.91 -28.49
N LYS A 22 -5.43 -27.67 -27.44
CA LYS A 22 -6.34 -28.83 -27.52
C LYS A 22 -7.69 -28.49 -28.19
N LYS A 23 -8.23 -27.31 -27.87
CA LYS A 23 -9.56 -26.87 -28.34
C LYS A 23 -9.65 -26.77 -29.88
N ILE A 24 -8.55 -26.47 -30.55
CA ILE A 24 -8.46 -26.36 -32.01
C ILE A 24 -7.59 -27.42 -32.63
N ASN A 25 -7.07 -28.35 -31.81
CA ASN A 25 -6.21 -29.47 -32.22
C ASN A 25 -5.01 -29.03 -33.06
N LYS A 26 -4.32 -27.96 -32.65
CA LYS A 26 -3.17 -27.38 -33.39
C LYS A 26 -2.06 -26.92 -32.48
N TRP A 27 -0.83 -27.06 -32.99
CA TRP A 27 0.35 -26.38 -32.47
C TRP A 27 0.34 -24.92 -32.94
N VAL A 28 0.44 -23.99 -31.97
CA VAL A 28 0.57 -22.57 -32.23
C VAL A 28 1.93 -22.10 -31.74
N LYS A 29 2.74 -21.59 -32.67
CA LYS A 29 4.07 -21.03 -32.36
C LYS A 29 3.98 -19.49 -32.29
N PRO A 30 4.74 -18.87 -31.40
CA PRO A 30 4.85 -17.41 -31.38
C PRO A 30 5.44 -16.91 -32.69
N LYS A 31 4.89 -15.84 -33.25
CA LYS A 31 5.43 -15.17 -34.45
C LYS A 31 6.50 -14.17 -34.04
N PHE A 32 7.30 -13.72 -34.99
CA PHE A 32 8.27 -12.65 -34.76
C PHE A 32 7.59 -11.41 -34.14
N GLY A 33 8.20 -10.84 -33.10
CA GLY A 33 7.65 -9.72 -32.37
C GLY A 33 6.64 -10.07 -31.26
N PHE A 34 6.32 -11.38 -31.09
CA PHE A 34 5.51 -11.82 -29.95
C PHE A 34 6.29 -11.62 -28.63
N ASN A 35 5.64 -11.10 -27.62
CA ASN A 35 6.22 -10.96 -26.29
C ASN A 35 5.17 -11.27 -25.21
N VAL A 36 5.62 -11.61 -24.02
CA VAL A 36 4.78 -11.86 -22.84
C VAL A 36 5.15 -10.85 -21.77
N ILE A 37 4.14 -10.14 -21.29
CA ILE A 37 4.28 -9.21 -20.16
C ILE A 37 3.40 -9.75 -19.02
N ALA A 38 3.98 -9.86 -17.84
CA ALA A 38 3.29 -10.28 -16.65
C ALA A 38 3.25 -9.13 -15.62
N THR A 39 2.21 -9.10 -14.80
CA THR A 39 2.12 -8.21 -13.64
C THR A 39 1.85 -9.04 -12.39
N ALA A 40 2.52 -8.71 -11.30
CA ALA A 40 2.36 -9.38 -10.01
C ALA A 40 2.50 -8.36 -8.87
N ASN A 41 1.85 -8.63 -7.73
CA ASN A 41 1.99 -7.80 -6.53
C ASN A 41 3.16 -8.24 -5.65
N THR A 42 3.66 -9.47 -5.81
CA THR A 42 4.62 -10.12 -4.91
C THR A 42 5.92 -10.52 -5.60
N LYS A 43 6.19 -10.04 -6.81
CA LYS A 43 7.32 -10.47 -7.64
C LYS A 43 7.40 -12.01 -7.86
N GLY A 44 6.30 -12.72 -7.58
CA GLY A 44 6.24 -14.19 -7.65
C GLY A 44 6.69 -14.92 -6.37
N GLN A 45 7.06 -14.20 -5.32
CA GLN A 45 7.55 -14.77 -4.07
C GLN A 45 6.44 -15.09 -3.04
N GLY A 46 5.18 -14.80 -3.39
CA GLY A 46 4.07 -14.91 -2.45
C GLY A 46 4.00 -13.72 -1.48
N SER A 47 3.15 -13.81 -0.47
CA SER A 47 3.00 -12.78 0.55
C SER A 47 3.35 -13.37 1.91
N GLU A 48 4.52 -13.05 2.44
CA GLU A 48 4.95 -13.47 3.78
C GLU A 48 4.17 -12.72 4.86
N ASP A 49 3.81 -11.46 4.60
CA ASP A 49 3.05 -10.58 5.49
C ASP A 49 1.52 -10.81 5.44
N GLY A 50 1.03 -11.77 4.66
CA GLY A 50 -0.39 -12.07 4.53
C GLY A 50 -1.24 -11.00 3.82
N LYS A 51 -0.67 -9.88 3.41
CA LYS A 51 -1.41 -8.77 2.75
C LYS A 51 -2.00 -9.15 1.40
N PHE A 52 -1.41 -10.13 0.73
CA PHE A 52 -1.87 -10.66 -0.56
C PHE A 52 -2.24 -12.14 -0.43
N ILE A 53 -3.18 -12.46 0.47
CA ILE A 53 -3.68 -13.82 0.68
C ILE A 53 -4.16 -14.42 -0.64
N GLY A 54 -3.76 -15.65 -0.92
CA GLY A 54 -4.09 -16.36 -2.17
C GLY A 54 -3.06 -16.16 -3.29
N THR A 55 -1.97 -15.43 -3.06
CA THR A 55 -0.83 -15.43 -3.96
C THR A 55 0.00 -16.70 -3.76
N ASN A 56 0.43 -17.30 -4.88
CA ASN A 56 1.26 -18.49 -4.85
C ASN A 56 2.73 -18.11 -5.06
N VAL A 57 3.61 -18.79 -4.35
CA VAL A 57 5.04 -18.75 -4.67
C VAL A 57 5.24 -19.41 -6.02
N LEU A 58 5.83 -18.71 -6.97
CA LEU A 58 6.16 -19.23 -8.28
C LEU A 58 7.52 -19.89 -8.26
N ASN A 59 7.69 -20.90 -9.13
CA ASN A 59 8.96 -21.57 -9.30
C ASN A 59 10.01 -20.59 -9.86
N GLU A 60 11.18 -20.53 -9.26
CA GLU A 60 12.27 -19.65 -9.66
C GLU A 60 12.66 -19.87 -11.13
N ALA A 61 12.77 -21.12 -11.58
CA ALA A 61 13.06 -21.43 -12.97
C ALA A 61 12.00 -20.90 -13.95
N PHE A 62 10.75 -20.69 -13.51
CA PHE A 62 9.74 -20.02 -14.31
C PHE A 62 9.95 -18.51 -14.33
N LEU A 63 10.32 -17.91 -13.19
CA LEU A 63 10.58 -16.47 -13.07
C LEU A 63 11.79 -16.04 -13.89
N GLU A 64 12.85 -16.86 -13.96
CA GLU A 64 14.04 -16.63 -14.81
C GLU A 64 13.73 -16.50 -16.30
N ARG A 65 12.58 -17.00 -16.77
CA ARG A 65 12.13 -16.83 -18.16
C ARG A 65 11.60 -15.42 -18.45
N PHE A 66 11.49 -14.58 -17.44
CA PHE A 66 11.23 -13.15 -17.57
C PHE A 66 12.55 -12.38 -17.32
N PRO A 67 13.36 -12.13 -18.35
CA PRO A 67 14.71 -11.60 -18.17
C PRO A 67 14.74 -10.15 -17.68
N VAL A 68 13.59 -9.48 -17.70
CA VAL A 68 13.48 -8.07 -17.28
C VAL A 68 12.34 -7.94 -16.30
N THR A 69 12.64 -7.45 -15.09
CA THR A 69 11.66 -7.14 -14.05
C THR A 69 11.71 -5.65 -13.73
N PHE A 70 10.56 -5.00 -13.78
CA PHE A 70 10.39 -3.61 -13.37
C PHE A 70 9.57 -3.55 -12.10
N GLU A 71 10.04 -2.82 -11.13
CA GLU A 71 9.25 -2.41 -9.99
C GLU A 71 8.54 -1.08 -10.33
N GLN A 72 7.21 -1.09 -10.25
CA GLN A 72 6.42 0.09 -10.52
C GLN A 72 6.19 0.85 -9.23
N GLU A 73 6.93 1.92 -9.06
CA GLU A 73 6.75 2.87 -7.95
C GLU A 73 5.46 3.71 -8.12
N TYR A 74 5.10 4.42 -7.05
CA TYR A 74 4.02 5.40 -7.13
C TYR A 74 4.38 6.52 -8.11
N PRO A 75 3.39 7.08 -8.81
CA PRO A 75 3.63 8.20 -9.72
C PRO A 75 4.22 9.40 -8.97
N ALA A 76 5.07 10.19 -9.65
CA ALA A 76 5.52 11.46 -9.10
C ALA A 76 4.31 12.35 -8.73
N ALA A 77 4.43 13.12 -7.65
CA ALA A 77 3.33 13.91 -7.07
C ALA A 77 2.54 14.73 -8.11
N LYS A 78 3.23 15.42 -9.02
CA LYS A 78 2.59 16.19 -10.12
C LYS A 78 1.73 15.32 -11.04
N THR A 79 2.17 14.08 -11.30
CA THR A 79 1.43 13.14 -12.15
C THR A 79 0.20 12.62 -11.39
N GLU A 80 0.36 12.29 -10.12
CA GLU A 80 -0.73 11.83 -9.28
C GLU A 80 -1.78 12.93 -9.04
N GLU A 81 -1.36 14.16 -8.80
CA GLU A 81 -2.25 15.34 -8.75
C GLU A 81 -3.07 15.49 -10.04
N LYS A 82 -2.43 15.31 -11.20
CA LYS A 82 -3.12 15.35 -12.50
C LYS A 82 -4.15 14.22 -12.63
N ILE A 83 -3.84 13.01 -12.18
CA ILE A 83 -4.77 11.87 -12.19
C ILE A 83 -5.99 12.21 -11.33
N VAL A 84 -5.80 12.62 -10.08
CA VAL A 84 -6.87 12.95 -9.14
C VAL A 84 -7.69 14.15 -9.62
N SER A 85 -7.04 15.22 -10.10
CA SER A 85 -7.74 16.40 -10.63
C SER A 85 -8.57 16.07 -11.86
N THR A 86 -8.06 15.22 -12.76
CA THR A 86 -8.80 14.77 -13.95
C THR A 86 -10.04 13.99 -13.52
N LYS A 87 -9.90 13.14 -12.50
CA LYS A 87 -11.01 12.37 -11.95
C LYS A 87 -12.08 13.27 -11.30
N LEU A 88 -11.66 14.21 -10.46
CA LEU A 88 -12.57 15.21 -9.87
C LEU A 88 -13.32 16.02 -10.95
N LYS A 89 -12.61 16.45 -12.00
CA LYS A 89 -13.22 17.16 -13.13
C LYS A 89 -14.24 16.30 -13.86
N SER A 90 -13.91 15.06 -14.19
CA SER A 90 -14.81 14.13 -14.88
C SER A 90 -16.04 13.77 -14.04
N ALA A 91 -15.90 13.79 -12.71
CA ALA A 91 -17.00 13.57 -11.76
C ALA A 91 -17.83 14.85 -11.47
N GLY A 92 -17.57 15.95 -12.17
CA GLY A 92 -18.31 17.21 -12.04
C GLY A 92 -17.99 18.01 -10.77
N LYS A 93 -16.87 17.74 -10.11
CA LYS A 93 -16.40 18.42 -8.89
C LYS A 93 -14.94 18.82 -8.99
N PRO A 94 -14.57 19.73 -9.91
CA PRO A 94 -13.20 20.18 -10.03
C PRO A 94 -12.77 20.90 -8.76
N ASP A 95 -11.72 20.39 -8.09
CA ASP A 95 -11.11 20.97 -6.90
C ASP A 95 -9.60 20.65 -6.89
N VAL A 96 -8.81 21.59 -7.39
CA VAL A 96 -7.35 21.44 -7.53
C VAL A 96 -6.67 21.39 -6.16
N LYS A 97 -7.15 22.21 -5.19
CA LYS A 97 -6.62 22.20 -3.83
C LYS A 97 -6.84 20.86 -3.16
N PHE A 98 -8.03 20.30 -3.30
CA PHE A 98 -8.36 18.97 -2.75
C PHE A 98 -7.49 17.88 -3.38
N ALA A 99 -7.30 17.90 -4.71
CA ALA A 99 -6.41 16.95 -5.38
C ALA A 99 -4.98 17.01 -4.82
N LYS A 100 -4.42 18.22 -4.67
CA LYS A 100 -3.08 18.42 -4.11
C LYS A 100 -3.01 17.92 -2.67
N ASN A 101 -3.96 18.29 -1.83
CA ASN A 101 -3.99 17.86 -0.43
C ASN A 101 -4.09 16.34 -0.29
N LEU A 102 -4.88 15.67 -1.13
CA LEU A 102 -4.97 14.21 -1.15
C LEU A 102 -3.64 13.55 -1.50
N VAL A 103 -2.91 14.10 -2.47
CA VAL A 103 -1.59 13.56 -2.86
C VAL A 103 -0.57 13.78 -1.76
N THR A 104 -0.53 14.98 -1.17
CA THR A 104 0.33 15.28 -0.02
C THR A 104 0.05 14.36 1.16
N TRP A 105 -1.22 14.17 1.49
CA TRP A 105 -1.66 13.26 2.54
C TRP A 105 -1.24 11.80 2.29
N ALA A 106 -1.41 11.31 1.06
CA ALA A 106 -0.98 9.97 0.70
C ALA A 106 0.55 9.80 0.73
N ASP A 107 1.30 10.83 0.34
CA ASP A 107 2.77 10.81 0.40
C ASP A 107 3.28 10.67 1.83
N VAL A 108 2.71 11.42 2.78
CA VAL A 108 3.07 11.29 4.22
C VAL A 108 2.76 9.89 4.73
N ILE A 109 1.57 9.35 4.45
CA ILE A 109 1.19 8.00 4.88
C ILE A 109 2.13 6.94 4.29
N ARG A 110 2.48 7.05 3.01
CA ARG A 110 3.40 6.11 2.35
C ARG A 110 4.79 6.14 2.97
N ARG A 111 5.32 7.33 3.27
CA ARG A 111 6.61 7.45 3.98
C ARG A 111 6.55 6.80 5.33
N THR A 112 5.52 7.10 6.14
CA THR A 112 5.32 6.47 7.45
C THR A 112 5.19 4.95 7.34
N TYR A 113 4.52 4.44 6.31
CA TYR A 113 4.40 3.00 6.04
C TYR A 113 5.76 2.35 5.73
N PHE A 114 6.56 2.97 4.86
CA PHE A 114 7.89 2.45 4.51
C PHE A 114 8.89 2.57 5.66
N ASP A 115 8.70 3.53 6.57
CA ASP A 115 9.48 3.68 7.80
C ASP A 115 8.98 2.71 8.93
N GLY A 116 7.93 1.92 8.69
CA GLY A 116 7.37 0.94 9.63
C GLY A 116 6.42 1.52 10.67
N GLY A 117 6.05 2.80 10.58
CA GLY A 117 5.20 3.47 11.57
C GLY A 117 3.69 3.22 11.39
N VAL A 118 3.24 2.59 10.30
CA VAL A 118 1.84 2.17 10.08
C VAL A 118 1.80 0.95 9.18
N ASP A 119 0.79 0.09 9.37
CA ASP A 119 0.63 -1.14 8.59
C ASP A 119 -0.23 -0.98 7.34
N GLU A 120 -0.90 0.15 7.18
CA GLU A 120 -1.81 0.41 6.08
C GLU A 120 -1.30 1.53 5.17
N ILE A 121 -1.65 1.45 3.89
CA ILE A 121 -1.17 2.38 2.86
C ILE A 121 -2.31 2.96 2.03
N ILE A 122 -2.13 4.21 1.60
CA ILE A 122 -3.04 4.89 0.67
C ILE A 122 -2.47 4.84 -0.75
N SER A 123 -3.07 4.01 -1.60
CA SER A 123 -2.70 3.88 -3.00
C SER A 123 -3.32 5.00 -3.87
N THR A 124 -2.74 5.24 -5.05
CA THR A 124 -3.33 6.14 -6.07
C THR A 124 -4.78 5.75 -6.40
N ARG A 125 -5.09 4.44 -6.44
CA ARG A 125 -6.47 3.95 -6.64
C ARG A 125 -7.39 4.43 -5.53
N ARG A 126 -6.92 4.45 -4.29
CA ARG A 126 -7.70 4.95 -3.16
C ARG A 126 -7.99 6.44 -3.30
N LEU A 127 -7.04 7.23 -3.77
CA LEU A 127 -7.25 8.65 -4.05
C LEU A 127 -8.32 8.87 -5.13
N VAL A 128 -8.32 8.05 -6.17
CA VAL A 128 -9.35 8.08 -7.22
C VAL A 128 -10.73 7.74 -6.64
N HIS A 129 -10.84 6.73 -5.77
CA HIS A 129 -12.09 6.39 -5.11
C HIS A 129 -12.58 7.51 -4.17
N ILE A 130 -11.68 8.18 -3.45
CA ILE A 130 -12.03 9.35 -2.63
C ILE A 130 -12.58 10.49 -3.51
N ALA A 131 -11.97 10.74 -4.67
CA ALA A 131 -12.47 11.73 -5.62
C ALA A 131 -13.88 11.39 -6.14
N GLU A 132 -14.15 10.12 -6.42
CA GLU A 132 -15.50 9.64 -6.79
C GLU A 132 -16.50 9.80 -5.64
N ALA A 133 -16.12 9.38 -4.43
CA ALA A 133 -16.94 9.52 -3.23
C ALA A 133 -17.26 10.99 -2.93
N TYR A 134 -16.29 11.89 -3.12
CA TYR A 134 -16.52 13.33 -2.96
C TYR A 134 -17.55 13.88 -3.95
N ALA A 135 -17.56 13.40 -5.17
CA ALA A 135 -18.58 13.80 -6.14
C ALA A 135 -20.00 13.41 -5.69
N ILE A 136 -20.13 12.26 -5.02
CA ILE A 136 -21.41 11.73 -4.51
C ILE A 136 -21.82 12.48 -3.22
N PHE A 137 -20.96 12.47 -2.21
CA PHE A 137 -21.28 12.97 -0.87
C PHE A 137 -21.16 14.48 -0.73
N LYS A 138 -20.46 15.17 -1.64
CA LYS A 138 -20.19 16.62 -1.62
C LYS A 138 -19.50 17.10 -0.33
N ASN A 139 -18.90 16.19 0.41
CA ASN A 139 -18.19 16.43 1.66
C ASN A 139 -16.86 15.67 1.63
N LYS A 140 -15.74 16.40 1.75
CA LYS A 140 -14.38 15.88 1.65
C LYS A 140 -14.07 14.87 2.78
N MET A 141 -14.37 15.27 4.02
CA MET A 141 -14.11 14.41 5.18
C MET A 141 -14.92 13.12 5.15
N LYS A 142 -16.20 13.20 4.74
CA LYS A 142 -17.03 12.02 4.57
C LYS A 142 -16.50 11.12 3.46
N ALA A 143 -16.03 11.69 2.34
CA ALA A 143 -15.44 10.91 1.26
C ALA A 143 -14.18 10.16 1.69
N ILE A 144 -13.31 10.82 2.46
CA ILE A 144 -12.11 10.20 3.04
C ILE A 144 -12.51 9.10 4.01
N SER A 145 -13.37 9.40 4.99
CA SER A 145 -13.81 8.45 6.02
C SER A 145 -14.40 7.18 5.41
N VAL A 146 -15.33 7.27 4.46
CA VAL A 146 -15.95 6.06 3.86
C VAL A 146 -14.97 5.24 3.04
N CYS A 147 -13.98 5.88 2.42
CA CYS A 147 -12.93 5.17 1.67
C CYS A 147 -11.84 4.54 2.55
N THR A 148 -11.79 4.90 3.83
CA THR A 148 -10.85 4.34 4.83
C THR A 148 -11.54 3.43 5.84
N ASN A 149 -12.86 3.25 5.80
CA ASN A 149 -13.64 2.45 6.76
C ASN A 149 -13.24 0.97 6.88
N ARG A 150 -12.49 0.43 5.92
CA ARG A 150 -11.99 -0.95 6.01
C ARG A 150 -10.74 -1.10 6.87
N PHE A 151 -10.10 0.01 7.22
CA PHE A 151 -8.95 0.03 8.12
C PHE A 151 -9.43 -0.03 9.56
N ASP A 152 -8.55 -0.45 10.46
CA ASP A 152 -8.82 -0.42 11.88
C ASP A 152 -9.12 1.00 12.35
N GLU A 153 -9.93 1.15 13.39
CA GLU A 153 -10.47 2.45 13.81
C GLU A 153 -9.36 3.44 14.20
N ASP A 154 -8.29 2.96 14.85
CA ASP A 154 -7.15 3.78 15.25
C ASP A 154 -6.38 4.30 14.03
N VAL A 155 -6.12 3.44 13.05
CA VAL A 155 -5.48 3.81 11.78
C VAL A 155 -6.34 4.80 11.01
N LYS A 156 -7.63 4.55 10.94
CA LYS A 156 -8.59 5.44 10.28
C LYS A 156 -8.62 6.82 10.92
N THR A 157 -8.70 6.88 12.26
CA THR A 157 -8.68 8.13 13.02
C THR A 157 -7.40 8.89 12.75
N SER A 158 -6.25 8.24 12.86
CA SER A 158 -4.94 8.82 12.56
C SER A 158 -4.86 9.38 11.13
N PHE A 159 -5.41 8.68 10.14
CA PHE A 159 -5.41 9.14 8.75
C PHE A 159 -6.34 10.34 8.53
N VAL A 160 -7.49 10.39 9.18
CA VAL A 160 -8.42 11.53 9.12
C VAL A 160 -7.82 12.76 9.79
N ASP A 161 -7.19 12.62 10.95
CA ASP A 161 -6.52 13.70 11.66
C ASP A 161 -5.34 14.25 10.85
N LEU A 162 -4.56 13.35 10.25
CA LEU A 162 -3.48 13.74 9.35
C LEU A 162 -4.00 14.56 8.17
N TYR A 163 -5.13 14.14 7.55
CA TYR A 163 -5.72 14.92 6.46
C TYR A 163 -6.13 16.33 6.94
N THR A 164 -6.67 16.46 8.13
CA THR A 164 -7.05 17.76 8.72
C THR A 164 -5.84 18.67 8.88
N LYS A 165 -4.70 18.14 9.32
CA LYS A 165 -3.43 18.88 9.39
C LYS A 165 -2.97 19.35 7.99
N VAL A 166 -3.03 18.48 6.97
CA VAL A 166 -2.69 18.83 5.59
C VAL A 166 -3.63 19.89 5.01
N ASP A 167 -4.93 19.79 5.24
CA ASP A 167 -5.93 20.76 4.72
C ASP A 167 -5.78 22.15 5.38
N SER A 168 -5.30 22.20 6.64
CA SER A 168 -4.96 23.44 7.35
C SER A 168 -3.67 24.10 6.84
N GLY A 169 -2.89 23.42 6.02
CA GLY A 169 -1.69 23.96 5.39
C GLY A 169 -0.38 23.62 6.09
N ALA A 170 -0.36 22.65 7.00
CA ALA A 170 0.87 22.14 7.59
C ALA A 170 1.79 21.54 6.52
N SER A 171 3.10 21.81 6.61
CA SER A 171 4.06 21.24 5.67
C SER A 171 4.30 19.76 5.93
N VAL A 172 4.67 19.00 4.90
CA VAL A 172 5.00 17.57 5.03
C VAL A 172 6.14 17.37 6.03
N GLU A 173 7.14 18.24 5.99
CA GLU A 173 8.30 18.17 6.88
C GLU A 173 7.95 18.41 8.34
N ASP A 174 7.06 19.36 8.62
CA ASP A 174 6.58 19.64 9.98
C ASP A 174 5.76 18.48 10.54
N ILE A 175 4.89 17.89 9.70
CA ILE A 175 4.07 16.73 10.07
C ILE A 175 4.95 15.52 10.39
N LEU A 176 5.95 15.22 9.54
CA LEU A 176 6.85 14.08 9.76
C LEU A 176 7.75 14.28 10.97
N LYS A 177 8.20 15.51 11.25
CA LYS A 177 8.95 15.82 12.47
C LYS A 177 8.11 15.61 13.72
N GLN A 178 6.89 16.15 13.75
CA GLN A 178 5.97 15.95 14.86
C GLN A 178 5.71 14.46 15.14
N LYS A 179 5.45 13.67 14.09
CA LYS A 179 5.25 12.22 14.29
C LYS A 179 6.47 11.53 14.92
N LYS A 180 7.69 11.83 14.46
CA LYS A 180 8.90 11.27 15.04
C LYS A 180 9.14 11.71 16.49
N GLU A 181 8.79 12.94 16.83
CA GLU A 181 8.85 13.44 18.20
C GLU A 181 7.82 12.75 19.10
N ASP A 182 6.59 12.58 18.62
CA ASP A 182 5.51 11.87 19.31
C ASP A 182 5.87 10.37 19.54
N GLU A 183 6.41 9.70 18.54
CA GLU A 183 6.86 8.30 18.61
C GLU A 183 8.01 8.14 19.62
N LEU A 184 8.97 9.05 19.62
CA LEU A 184 10.09 9.03 20.57
C LEU A 184 9.61 9.27 22.00
N GLN A 185 8.66 10.19 22.21
CA GLN A 185 8.07 10.46 23.52
C GLN A 185 7.30 9.25 24.05
N ASN A 186 6.55 8.56 23.19
CA ASN A 186 5.82 7.36 23.57
C ASN A 186 6.77 6.22 23.95
N GLN A 187 7.86 6.00 23.21
CA GLN A 187 8.88 4.99 23.56
C GLN A 187 9.53 5.27 24.91
N VAL A 188 9.86 6.54 25.19
CA VAL A 188 10.42 6.94 26.49
C VAL A 188 9.43 6.72 27.64
N GLN A 189 8.14 6.92 27.39
CA GLN A 189 7.10 6.68 28.42
C GLN A 189 6.86 5.18 28.66
N GLU A 190 6.93 4.35 27.63
CA GLU A 190 6.83 2.89 27.76
C GLU A 190 8.05 2.33 28.52
N GLU A 191 9.27 2.74 28.19
CA GLU A 191 10.48 2.34 28.90
C GLU A 191 10.48 2.75 30.41
N GLN A 192 9.89 3.91 30.71
CA GLN A 192 9.75 4.36 32.11
C GLN A 192 8.72 3.55 32.87
N LYS A 193 7.65 3.12 32.21
CA LYS A 193 6.60 2.32 32.83
C LYS A 193 7.06 0.89 33.11
N ASP A 194 7.77 0.29 32.18
CA ASP A 194 8.35 -1.05 32.36
C ASP A 194 9.41 -1.06 33.49
N SER A 195 10.14 0.06 33.68
CA SER A 195 11.10 0.18 34.78
C SER A 195 10.45 0.42 36.15
N GLU A 196 9.28 1.02 36.21
CA GLU A 196 8.51 1.20 37.46
C GLU A 196 7.83 -0.12 37.87
N ASP A 197 7.32 -0.91 36.92
CA ASP A 197 6.71 -2.21 37.20
C ASP A 197 7.74 -3.25 37.70
N ASP A 198 8.99 -3.21 37.21
CA ASP A 198 10.08 -4.07 37.67
C ASP A 198 10.56 -3.71 39.10
N GLU A 199 10.52 -2.43 39.51
CA GLU A 199 10.88 -2.02 40.89
C GLU A 199 9.80 -2.39 41.93
N ASP A 200 8.54 -2.48 41.54
CA ASP A 200 7.45 -2.88 42.44
C ASP A 200 7.46 -4.39 42.70
N ASP A 201 7.82 -5.23 41.73
CA ASP A 201 7.95 -6.69 41.90
C ASP A 201 9.13 -7.08 42.80
N GLU A 202 10.27 -6.37 42.78
CA GLU A 202 11.39 -6.62 43.66
C GLU A 202 11.12 -6.25 45.15
N ASN A 203 10.17 -5.33 45.41
CA ASN A 203 9.78 -4.94 46.74
C ASN A 203 8.77 -5.87 47.42
N GLU A 204 7.98 -6.65 46.66
CA GLU A 204 7.03 -7.64 47.23
C GLU A 204 7.75 -8.90 47.72
N ASP A 205 8.81 -9.35 47.05
CA ASP A 205 9.56 -10.55 47.46
C ASP A 205 10.46 -10.35 48.74
N SER A 206 10.75 -9.11 49.12
CA SER A 206 11.54 -8.81 50.32
C SER A 206 10.70 -8.83 51.62
N ASN A 207 9.39 -8.91 51.59
CA ASN A 207 8.50 -8.90 52.75
C ASN A 207 7.98 -10.26 53.21
N ILE A 208 8.42 -11.37 52.61
CA ILE A 208 7.97 -12.75 52.96
C ILE A 208 9.05 -13.55 53.73
N SER A 209 9.94 -12.88 54.39
CA SER A 209 10.96 -13.57 55.24
C SER A 209 11.04 -12.96 56.66
N VAL A 210 10.03 -13.22 57.46
CA VAL A 210 10.14 -13.21 58.96
C VAL A 210 9.23 -14.30 59.54
#